data_924283e17180bb0756174f7b8e474a48
#
_entry.id   924283e17180bb0756174f7b8e474a48
#
_cell.length_a   1.000
_cell.length_b   1.000
_cell.length_c   1.000
_cell.angle_alpha   90.00
_cell.angle_beta   90.00
_cell.angle_gamma   90.00
#
_symmetry.space_group_name_H-M   'P 1'
#
loop_
_entity.id
_entity.type
_entity.pdbx_description
1 polymer ?
#
loop_
_entity_poly.entity_id
_entity_poly.type
_entity_poly.pdbx_seq_one_letter_code
_entity_poly.pdbx_strand_id
1 'polypeptide(L)'
;MADKRKIDRREFTYYMQVSDETTKQLIGYLTDISTGGFKLDSPKQIPPGQDFRMHIDLTSDVADKNSMVFIARSKWCRPDHIDPNTYNIGFEIMNMSPSDMVIFQRMFDKYGAKNSSGKKGSDDYLWR
;
A
#
# COMPACT_ATOMS: atom_id res chain seq x y z
N MET A 1 -11.20 0.41 -19.18
CA MET A 1 -10.80 -0.74 -19.37
C MET A 1 -9.76 -1.35 -18.53
N ALA A 2 -9.63 -2.63 -18.67
CA ALA A 2 -8.66 -3.37 -17.92
C ALA A 2 -7.25 -2.87 -18.17
N ASP A 3 -6.97 -2.44 -19.35
CA ASP A 3 -5.65 -1.96 -19.69
C ASP A 3 -5.26 -0.76 -18.88
N LYS A 4 -6.18 0.14 -18.71
CA LYS A 4 -5.92 1.34 -17.98
C LYS A 4 -5.60 1.01 -16.53
N ARG A 5 -6.31 0.08 -15.97
CA ARG A 5 -6.08 -0.30 -14.61
C ARG A 5 -4.71 -0.97 -14.46
N LYS A 6 -4.33 -1.76 -15.41
CA LYS A 6 -3.03 -2.40 -15.38
C LYS A 6 -1.91 -1.40 -15.46
N ILE A 7 -2.11 -0.37 -16.24
CA ILE A 7 -1.11 0.68 -16.35
C ILE A 7 -0.92 1.35 -15.02
N ASP A 8 -2.01 1.62 -14.33
CA ASP A 8 -1.93 2.23 -13.02
C ASP A 8 -1.14 1.35 -12.07
N ARG A 9 -1.38 0.07 -12.10
CA ARG A 9 -0.65 -0.83 -11.25
C ARG A 9 0.82 -0.84 -11.56
N ARG A 10 1.17 -0.64 -12.80
CA ARG A 10 2.56 -0.64 -13.18
C ARG A 10 3.30 0.58 -12.69
N GLU A 11 2.60 1.56 -12.15
CA GLU A 11 3.28 2.65 -11.48
C GLU A 11 4.05 2.15 -10.29
N PHE A 12 3.64 1.01 -9.73
CA PHE A 12 4.36 0.36 -8.65
C PHE A 12 5.19 -0.77 -9.22
N THR A 13 6.08 -0.41 -10.14
CA THR A 13 6.84 -1.41 -10.86
C THR A 13 7.65 -2.31 -9.98
N TYR A 14 7.98 -1.84 -8.82
CA TYR A 14 8.80 -2.64 -7.95
C TYR A 14 7.98 -3.60 -7.14
N TYR A 15 6.67 -3.45 -7.16
CA TYR A 15 5.81 -4.32 -6.37
C TYR A 15 6.37 -4.43 -4.97
N MET A 16 6.48 -3.30 -4.32
CA MET A 16 7.06 -3.28 -2.99
C MET A 16 6.35 -4.27 -2.10
N GLN A 17 7.13 -5.16 -1.52
CA GLN A 17 6.60 -6.16 -0.63
C GLN A 17 6.41 -5.58 0.74
N VAL A 18 5.27 -5.89 1.34
CA VAL A 18 4.96 -5.48 2.70
C VAL A 18 4.86 -6.73 3.53
N SER A 19 5.69 -6.82 4.57
CA SER A 19 5.75 -8.00 5.43
C SER A 19 5.36 -7.64 6.83
N ASP A 20 5.07 -8.65 7.62
CA ASP A 20 4.83 -8.49 9.04
C ASP A 20 6.19 -8.45 9.72
N GLU A 21 6.47 -7.38 10.44
CA GLU A 21 7.77 -7.22 11.09
C GLU A 21 8.02 -8.30 12.13
N THR A 22 6.97 -8.75 12.77
CA THR A 22 7.09 -9.75 13.83
C THR A 22 7.33 -11.15 13.30
N THR A 23 6.53 -11.56 12.31
CA THR A 23 6.61 -12.93 11.79
C THR A 23 7.49 -13.04 10.57
N LYS A 24 7.84 -11.93 9.95
CA LYS A 24 8.61 -11.87 8.72
C LYS A 24 7.88 -12.47 7.53
N GLN A 25 6.59 -12.70 7.65
CA GLN A 25 5.81 -13.27 6.56
C GLN A 25 5.27 -12.17 5.67
N LEU A 26 5.19 -12.47 4.39
CA LEU A 26 4.65 -11.53 3.43
C LEU A 26 3.17 -11.30 3.70
N ILE A 27 2.78 -10.03 3.77
CA ILE A 27 1.38 -9.67 3.88
C ILE A 27 0.81 -9.43 2.49
N GLY A 28 1.54 -8.70 1.65
CA GLY A 28 1.08 -8.43 0.31
C GLY A 28 2.02 -7.50 -0.43
N TYR A 29 1.54 -7.05 -1.58
CA TYR A 29 2.32 -6.15 -2.44
C TYR A 29 1.61 -4.82 -2.52
N LEU A 30 2.37 -3.75 -2.41
CA LEU A 30 1.83 -2.40 -2.46
C LEU A 30 1.34 -2.09 -3.87
N THR A 31 0.08 -1.70 -3.98
CA THR A 31 -0.49 -1.39 -5.29
C THR A 31 -1.00 0.03 -5.42
N ASP A 32 -1.22 0.70 -4.30
CA ASP A 32 -1.72 2.06 -4.35
C ASP A 32 -1.40 2.76 -3.04
N ILE A 33 -1.21 4.07 -3.11
CA ILE A 33 -0.86 4.88 -1.95
C ILE A 33 -1.74 6.13 -1.94
N SER A 34 -2.20 6.51 -0.76
CA SER A 34 -2.82 7.81 -0.59
C SER A 34 -2.26 8.46 0.66
N THR A 35 -2.78 9.61 1.03
CA THR A 35 -2.16 10.39 2.10
C THR A 35 -2.22 9.74 3.47
N GLY A 36 -3.23 8.95 3.73
CA GLY A 36 -3.40 8.36 5.05
C GLY A 36 -3.25 6.86 5.10
N GLY A 37 -2.90 6.24 3.96
CA GLY A 37 -2.84 4.79 3.93
C GLY A 37 -2.48 4.25 2.58
N PHE A 38 -2.80 2.99 2.36
CA PHE A 38 -2.38 2.32 1.14
C PHE A 38 -3.22 1.07 0.90
N LYS A 39 -3.04 0.51 -0.28
CA LYS A 39 -3.75 -0.71 -0.66
C LYS A 39 -2.73 -1.77 -1.02
N LEU A 40 -3.01 -3.00 -0.62
CA LEU A 40 -2.17 -4.14 -0.94
C LEU A 40 -2.96 -5.17 -1.74
N ASP A 41 -2.23 -5.88 -2.59
CA ASP A 41 -2.73 -7.13 -3.14
C ASP A 41 -2.13 -8.24 -2.31
N SER A 42 -2.97 -9.08 -1.76
CA SER A 42 -2.53 -10.14 -0.85
C SER A 42 -3.03 -11.49 -1.31
N PRO A 43 -2.25 -12.54 -1.10
CA PRO A 43 -2.74 -13.90 -1.38
C PRO A 43 -3.68 -14.41 -0.32
N LYS A 44 -3.82 -13.68 0.79
CA LYS A 44 -4.66 -14.11 1.90
C LYS A 44 -5.73 -13.11 2.19
N GLN A 45 -6.86 -13.62 2.63
CA GLN A 45 -7.94 -12.78 3.11
C GLN A 45 -7.59 -12.30 4.51
N ILE A 46 -7.76 -11.02 4.76
CA ILE A 46 -7.47 -10.43 6.06
C ILE A 46 -8.72 -9.71 6.54
N PRO A 47 -9.24 -10.09 7.70
CA PRO A 47 -10.43 -9.41 8.22
C PRO A 47 -10.15 -7.95 8.53
N PRO A 48 -11.13 -7.07 8.39
CA PRO A 48 -10.97 -5.66 8.76
C PRO A 48 -10.73 -5.52 10.26
N GLY A 49 -10.09 -4.42 10.63
CA GLY A 49 -9.91 -4.08 12.03
C GLY A 49 -8.70 -4.68 12.69
N GLN A 50 -7.78 -5.22 11.93
CA GLN A 50 -6.58 -5.83 12.50
C GLN A 50 -5.38 -4.92 12.31
N ASP A 51 -4.58 -4.79 13.35
CA ASP A 51 -3.38 -3.98 13.33
C ASP A 51 -2.18 -4.85 13.03
N PHE A 52 -1.30 -4.33 12.18
CA PHE A 52 -0.08 -5.03 11.80
C PHE A 52 1.10 -4.12 11.97
N ARG A 53 2.20 -4.69 12.39
CA ARG A 53 3.48 -4.00 12.38
C ARG A 53 4.10 -4.31 11.04
N MET A 54 4.03 -3.33 10.15
CA MET A 54 4.39 -3.53 8.77
C MET A 54 5.85 -3.17 8.49
N HIS A 55 6.48 -3.95 7.64
CA HIS A 55 7.85 -3.73 7.21
C HIS A 55 7.85 -3.56 5.68
N ILE A 56 8.44 -2.48 5.21
CA ILE A 56 8.59 -2.23 3.78
C ILE A 56 10.05 -1.97 3.49
N ASP A 57 10.60 -2.68 2.50
CA ASP A 57 11.94 -2.39 2.01
C ASP A 57 11.87 -1.17 1.10
N LEU A 58 12.83 -0.29 1.24
CA LEU A 58 12.83 0.98 0.55
C LEU A 58 13.91 1.01 -0.53
N THR A 59 13.64 1.82 -1.56
CA THR A 59 14.61 2.03 -2.62
C THR A 59 15.35 3.34 -2.34
N SER A 60 16.53 3.47 -2.93
CA SER A 60 17.38 4.63 -2.67
C SER A 60 16.79 5.93 -3.22
N ASP A 61 15.82 5.84 -4.12
CA ASP A 61 15.23 7.05 -4.68
C ASP A 61 14.18 7.68 -3.77
N VAL A 62 13.80 7.01 -2.69
CA VAL A 62 12.84 7.58 -1.75
C VAL A 62 13.43 7.75 -0.35
N ALA A 63 14.49 7.04 -0.03
CA ALA A 63 15.02 7.10 1.33
C ALA A 63 16.51 6.76 1.36
N ASP A 64 17.17 7.20 2.42
CA ASP A 64 18.56 6.86 2.66
C ASP A 64 18.71 5.57 3.43
N LYS A 65 17.63 5.09 4.03
CA LYS A 65 17.68 3.84 4.76
C LYS A 65 16.99 2.74 3.99
N ASN A 66 17.25 1.51 4.38
CA ASN A 66 16.82 0.35 3.62
C ASN A 66 15.39 -0.07 3.84
N SER A 67 14.80 0.30 4.95
CA SER A 67 13.45 -0.15 5.26
C SER A 67 12.79 0.77 6.27
N MET A 68 11.47 0.64 6.41
CA MET A 68 10.76 1.32 7.48
C MET A 68 9.72 0.39 8.06
N VAL A 69 9.39 0.65 9.33
CA VAL A 69 8.43 -0.15 10.07
C VAL A 69 7.39 0.79 10.67
N PHE A 70 6.13 0.41 10.55
CA PHE A 70 5.05 1.25 11.06
C PHE A 70 3.84 0.38 11.38
N ILE A 71 2.84 0.95 12.04
CA ILE A 71 1.62 0.24 12.38
C ILE A 71 0.50 0.67 11.44
N ALA A 72 -0.19 -0.31 10.86
CA ALA A 72 -1.32 -0.04 9.99
C ALA A 72 -2.47 -0.97 10.35
N ARG A 73 -3.68 -0.50 10.09
CA ARG A 73 -4.90 -1.25 10.40
C ARG A 73 -5.66 -1.57 9.14
N SER A 74 -6.07 -2.81 9.00
CA SER A 74 -6.89 -3.21 7.86
C SER A 74 -8.27 -2.59 7.99
N LYS A 75 -8.75 -1.99 6.90
CA LYS A 75 -10.04 -1.31 6.88
C LYS A 75 -11.08 -2.06 6.09
N TRP A 76 -10.66 -2.70 5.02
CA TRP A 76 -11.56 -3.49 4.19
C TRP A 76 -10.74 -4.50 3.40
N CYS A 77 -11.43 -5.54 2.96
CA CYS A 77 -10.82 -6.62 2.19
C CYS A 77 -11.83 -7.13 1.18
N ARG A 78 -11.42 -7.26 -0.06
CA ARG A 78 -12.29 -7.71 -1.14
C ARG A 78 -11.53 -8.63 -2.07
N PRO A 79 -12.22 -9.60 -2.68
CA PRO A 79 -11.59 -10.40 -3.73
C PRO A 79 -11.23 -9.49 -4.91
N ASP A 80 -10.12 -9.79 -5.55
CA ASP A 80 -9.75 -9.05 -6.75
C ASP A 80 -10.72 -9.37 -7.87
N HIS A 81 -10.95 -8.40 -8.75
CA HIS A 81 -11.87 -8.59 -9.87
C HIS A 81 -11.40 -9.63 -10.85
N ILE A 82 -10.10 -9.69 -11.04
CA ILE A 82 -9.53 -10.49 -12.11
C ILE A 82 -8.96 -11.78 -11.61
N ASP A 83 -8.22 -11.71 -10.52
CA ASP A 83 -7.54 -12.88 -9.97
C ASP A 83 -8.25 -13.36 -8.72
N PRO A 84 -8.97 -14.50 -8.80
CA PRO A 84 -9.73 -14.99 -7.65
C PRO A 84 -8.86 -15.41 -6.48
N ASN A 85 -7.57 -15.56 -6.68
CA ASN A 85 -6.66 -15.96 -5.62
C ASN A 85 -5.99 -14.77 -4.94
N THR A 86 -6.42 -13.58 -5.29
CA THR A 86 -5.84 -12.35 -4.75
C THR A 86 -6.93 -11.54 -4.07
N TYR A 87 -6.56 -10.89 -2.99
CA TYR A 87 -7.46 -10.00 -2.26
C TYR A 87 -6.89 -8.59 -2.26
N ASN A 88 -7.76 -7.62 -2.44
CA ASN A 88 -7.39 -6.22 -2.35
C ASN A 88 -7.73 -5.76 -0.94
N ILE A 89 -6.76 -5.21 -0.24
CA ILE A 89 -6.94 -4.86 1.16
C ILE A 89 -6.52 -3.42 1.37
N GLY A 90 -7.40 -2.62 1.94
CA GLY A 90 -7.10 -1.24 2.27
C GLY A 90 -6.63 -1.13 3.71
N PHE A 91 -5.56 -0.38 3.91
CA PHE A 91 -4.97 -0.17 5.23
C PHE A 91 -4.88 1.31 5.54
N GLU A 92 -5.09 1.63 6.80
CA GLU A 92 -4.90 2.98 7.32
C GLU A 92 -3.66 2.98 8.18
N ILE A 93 -2.82 4.00 8.02
CA ILE A 93 -1.63 4.14 8.84
C ILE A 93 -2.06 4.62 10.21
N MET A 94 -1.72 3.86 11.24
CA MET A 94 -2.10 4.18 12.60
C MET A 94 -0.98 4.84 13.38
N ASN A 95 0.26 4.45 13.09
CA ASN A 95 1.41 5.00 13.81
C ASN A 95 2.64 4.89 12.94
N MET A 96 3.25 6.04 12.67
CA MET A 96 4.44 6.11 11.84
C MET A 96 5.26 7.28 12.33
N SER A 97 6.59 7.10 12.44
CA SER A 97 7.44 8.18 12.91
C SER A 97 7.42 9.35 11.93
N PRO A 98 7.70 10.56 12.41
CA PRO A 98 7.71 11.72 11.50
C PRO A 98 8.70 11.57 10.35
N SER A 99 9.85 10.98 10.59
CA SER A 99 10.82 10.80 9.51
C SER A 99 10.32 9.79 8.49
N ASP A 100 9.61 8.77 8.93
CA ASP A 100 9.04 7.80 8.01
C ASP A 100 7.86 8.39 7.24
N MET A 101 7.14 9.31 7.84
CA MET A 101 6.06 9.99 7.13
C MET A 101 6.59 10.80 5.96
N VAL A 102 7.77 11.37 6.12
CA VAL A 102 8.41 12.08 5.00
C VAL A 102 8.71 11.10 3.87
N ILE A 103 9.19 9.93 4.21
CA ILE A 103 9.48 8.90 3.22
C ILE A 103 8.20 8.46 2.53
N PHE A 104 7.17 8.22 3.31
CA PHE A 104 5.89 7.81 2.75
C PHE A 104 5.34 8.87 1.81
N GLN A 105 5.50 10.14 2.17
CA GLN A 105 5.07 11.24 1.32
C GLN A 105 5.84 11.24 -0.01
N ARG A 106 7.13 10.95 0.05
CA ARG A 106 7.92 10.86 -1.18
C ARG A 106 7.43 9.72 -2.06
N MET A 107 7.07 8.60 -1.44
CA MET A 107 6.51 7.49 -2.19
C MET A 107 5.21 7.90 -2.85
N PHE A 108 4.38 8.63 -2.13
CA PHE A 108 3.13 9.11 -2.68
C PHE A 108 3.37 10.05 -3.86
N ASP A 109 4.30 10.97 -3.69
CA ASP A 109 4.61 11.93 -4.75
C ASP A 109 5.15 11.24 -5.98
N LYS A 110 5.99 10.25 -5.78
CA LYS A 110 6.65 9.58 -6.88
C LYS A 110 5.75 8.57 -7.58
N TYR A 111 4.97 7.83 -6.82
CA TYR A 111 4.19 6.75 -7.38
C TYR A 111 2.70 7.01 -7.34
N GLY A 112 2.21 7.52 -6.21
CA GLY A 112 0.79 7.69 -6.02
C GLY A 112 0.23 8.92 -6.72
N ALA A 113 1.02 9.99 -6.78
CA ALA A 113 0.53 11.22 -7.35
C ALA A 113 0.12 11.08 -8.79
N LYS A 114 0.83 10.26 -9.53
CA LYS A 114 0.48 10.04 -10.91
C LYS A 114 -0.87 9.42 -11.06
N ASN A 115 -1.17 8.49 -10.20
CA ASN A 115 -2.45 7.82 -10.27
C ASN A 115 -3.56 8.70 -9.80
N SER A 116 -3.27 9.56 -8.85
CA SER A 116 -4.33 10.35 -8.25
C SER A 116 -4.63 11.61 -9.02
N SER A 117 -3.80 12.00 -9.95
CA SER A 117 -3.97 13.28 -10.62
C SER A 117 -5.34 13.41 -11.27
N GLY A 118 -5.91 12.34 -11.72
CA GLY A 118 -7.25 12.38 -12.27
C GLY A 118 -8.26 11.65 -11.44
N LYS A 119 -7.91 11.30 -10.23
CA LYS A 119 -8.74 10.40 -9.45
C LYS A 119 -8.80 10.75 -7.99
N LYS A 120 -8.98 11.99 -7.71
CA LYS A 120 -9.06 12.40 -6.33
C LYS A 120 -10.15 11.70 -5.58
N GLY A 121 -11.27 11.49 -6.22
CA GLY A 121 -12.36 10.81 -5.57
C GLY A 121 -12.02 9.40 -5.18
N SER A 122 -11.10 8.80 -5.91
CA SER A 122 -10.69 7.44 -5.60
C SER A 122 -9.97 7.35 -4.28
N ASP A 123 -9.20 8.35 -3.95
CA ASP A 123 -8.47 8.35 -2.70
C ASP A 123 -9.42 8.37 -1.53
N ASP A 124 -10.42 9.23 -1.58
CA ASP A 124 -11.41 9.27 -0.54
C ASP A 124 -12.11 7.95 -0.42
N TYR A 125 -12.36 7.36 -1.54
CA TYR A 125 -13.08 6.12 -1.61
C TYR A 125 -12.31 5.00 -0.94
N LEU A 126 -11.00 5.00 -1.09
CA LEU A 126 -10.18 3.96 -0.51
C LEU A 126 -10.26 3.88 1.00
N TRP A 127 -10.48 4.98 1.64
CA TRP A 127 -10.39 5.02 3.08
C TRP A 127 -11.73 5.03 3.78
N ARG A 128 -12.75 4.70 3.08
CA ARG A 128 -14.07 4.65 3.68
C ARG A 128 -14.47 3.25 4.16
#